data_a9cd93130088367d4b9132ad89d19d6c
#
_entry.id   a9cd93130088367d4b9132ad89d19d6c
#
_cell.length_a   1.000
_cell.length_b   1.000
_cell.length_c   1.000
_cell.angle_alpha   90.00
_cell.angle_beta   90.00
_cell.angle_gamma   90.00
#
_symmetry.space_group_name_H-M   'P 1'
#
loop_
_entity.id
_entity.type
_entity.pdbx_description
1 polymer ?
#
loop_
_entity_poly.entity_id
_entity_poly.type
_entity_poly.pdbx_seq_one_letter_code
_entity_poly.pdbx_strand_id
1 'polypeptide(L)'
;MAVNGIRADNEDNKLHAELLELLPGLRRYAYSLCGTADDADDLCQSAVERILEKGVPEDVVLAKWAFRVCRNLWIDQYRATRTRELAVENPLLQDINISDDSRRTENEIQLQQVNLAMQELNEEQRSALSLVTLQSMSYKDAADVLEVPVGTVMSRISRARANLMKYLNTQSTFAQGH
;
A
#
# COMPACT_ATOMS: atom_id res chain seq x y z
N MET A 1 32.27 -20.18 -24.54
CA MET A 1 31.37 -20.34 -23.39
C MET A 1 31.28 -19.10 -22.48
N ALA A 2 31.58 -17.87 -22.94
CA ALA A 2 31.61 -16.67 -22.08
C ALA A 2 30.49 -15.64 -22.37
N VAL A 3 29.56 -15.92 -23.27
CA VAL A 3 28.54 -14.95 -23.71
C VAL A 3 27.28 -14.95 -22.84
N ASN A 4 27.00 -16.03 -22.09
CA ASN A 4 25.81 -16.13 -21.23
C ASN A 4 25.94 -15.35 -19.90
N GLY A 5 27.15 -15.24 -19.33
CA GLY A 5 27.36 -14.51 -18.06
C GLY A 5 27.15 -13.01 -18.21
N ILE A 6 27.63 -12.41 -19.30
CA ILE A 6 27.54 -10.96 -19.52
C ILE A 6 26.10 -10.49 -19.80
N ARG A 7 25.23 -11.35 -20.36
CA ARG A 7 23.82 -11.03 -20.55
C ARG A 7 23.03 -11.07 -19.23
N ALA A 8 23.26 -12.07 -18.39
CA ALA A 8 22.62 -12.18 -17.08
C ALA A 8 22.99 -10.99 -16.17
N ASP A 9 24.28 -10.62 -16.10
CA ASP A 9 24.74 -9.49 -15.30
C ASP A 9 24.14 -8.15 -15.76
N ASN A 10 23.86 -7.99 -17.07
CA ASN A 10 23.26 -6.77 -17.63
C ASN A 10 21.76 -6.71 -17.39
N GLU A 11 21.05 -7.85 -17.42
CA GLU A 11 19.62 -7.94 -17.13
C GLU A 11 19.37 -7.73 -15.62
N ASP A 12 20.19 -8.29 -14.74
CA ASP A 12 20.14 -8.07 -13.30
C ASP A 12 20.39 -6.61 -12.93
N ASN A 13 21.40 -5.97 -13.52
CA ASN A 13 21.68 -4.56 -13.33
C ASN A 13 20.53 -3.65 -13.78
N LYS A 14 19.88 -3.99 -14.89
CA LYS A 14 18.71 -3.27 -15.39
C LYS A 14 17.53 -3.39 -14.44
N LEU A 15 17.24 -4.62 -13.97
CA LEU A 15 16.16 -4.88 -12.99
C LEU A 15 16.39 -4.09 -11.70
N HIS A 16 17.62 -4.07 -11.18
CA HIS A 16 17.96 -3.29 -9.99
C HIS A 16 17.75 -1.80 -10.20
N ALA A 17 18.19 -1.24 -11.33
CA ALA A 17 18.00 0.18 -11.63
C ALA A 17 16.51 0.55 -11.72
N GLU A 18 15.70 -0.25 -12.42
CA GLU A 18 14.26 -0.02 -12.53
C GLU A 18 13.55 -0.17 -11.18
N LEU A 19 13.95 -1.11 -10.32
CA LEU A 19 13.42 -1.25 -8.95
C LEU A 19 13.75 -0.02 -8.10
N LEU A 20 14.98 0.51 -8.18
CA LEU A 20 15.36 1.71 -7.46
C LEU A 20 14.50 2.92 -7.84
N GLU A 21 14.15 3.07 -9.12
CA GLU A 21 13.24 4.13 -9.58
C GLU A 21 11.81 3.96 -9.04
N LEU A 22 11.37 2.73 -8.84
CA LEU A 22 10.04 2.41 -8.32
C LEU A 22 9.92 2.53 -6.79
N LEU A 23 11.03 2.44 -6.05
CA LEU A 23 11.02 2.40 -4.58
C LEU A 23 10.23 3.55 -3.94
N PRO A 24 10.36 4.83 -4.33
CA PRO A 24 9.60 5.90 -3.70
C PRO A 24 8.07 5.73 -3.87
N GLY A 25 7.66 5.23 -5.03
CA GLY A 25 6.25 4.92 -5.30
C GLY A 25 5.76 3.72 -4.49
N LEU A 26 6.55 2.65 -4.48
CA LEU A 26 6.24 1.42 -3.76
C LEU A 26 6.13 1.67 -2.26
N ARG A 27 7.05 2.46 -1.69
CA ARG A 27 7.03 2.86 -0.28
C ARG A 27 5.79 3.68 0.08
N ARG A 28 5.41 4.67 -0.76
CA ARG A 28 4.16 5.44 -0.54
C ARG A 28 2.93 4.54 -0.58
N TYR A 29 2.91 3.59 -1.50
CA TYR A 29 1.83 2.60 -1.58
C TYR A 29 1.80 1.71 -0.34
N ALA A 30 2.92 1.13 0.06
CA ALA A 30 3.05 0.33 1.28
C ALA A 30 2.58 1.11 2.52
N TYR A 31 3.01 2.37 2.67
CA TYR A 31 2.56 3.24 3.77
C TYR A 31 1.04 3.44 3.78
N SER A 32 0.42 3.64 2.62
CA SER A 32 -1.04 3.76 2.53
C SER A 32 -1.79 2.49 2.93
N LEU A 33 -1.14 1.34 2.83
CA LEU A 33 -1.70 0.04 3.22
C LEU A 33 -1.50 -0.24 4.72
N CYS A 34 -0.29 -0.04 5.22
CA CYS A 34 0.09 -0.38 6.60
C CYS A 34 -0.30 0.70 7.61
N GLY A 35 -0.13 1.97 7.24
CA GLY A 35 -0.41 3.12 8.11
C GLY A 35 0.77 3.59 8.96
N THR A 36 1.84 2.81 9.08
CA THR A 36 3.07 3.18 9.78
C THR A 36 4.27 3.16 8.82
N ALA A 37 5.31 3.93 9.14
CA ALA A 37 6.51 3.99 8.30
C ALA A 37 7.33 2.71 8.39
N ASP A 38 7.44 2.15 9.58
CA ASP A 38 8.24 0.95 9.86
C ASP A 38 7.66 -0.27 9.13
N ASP A 39 6.35 -0.53 9.27
CA ASP A 39 5.69 -1.63 8.56
C ASP A 39 5.72 -1.43 7.04
N ALA A 40 5.67 -0.17 6.57
CA ALA A 40 5.76 0.12 5.14
C ALA A 40 7.16 -0.15 4.59
N ASP A 41 8.20 0.13 5.35
CA ASP A 41 9.58 -0.15 4.97
C ASP A 41 9.85 -1.66 4.95
N ASP A 42 9.37 -2.40 5.94
CA ASP A 42 9.46 -3.86 6.00
C ASP A 42 8.71 -4.53 4.84
N LEU A 43 7.49 -4.05 4.55
CA LEU A 43 6.69 -4.55 3.43
C LEU A 43 7.37 -4.25 2.09
N CYS A 44 7.92 -3.05 1.92
CA CYS A 44 8.62 -2.64 0.71
C CYS A 44 9.87 -3.50 0.50
N GLN A 45 10.67 -3.69 1.55
CA GLN A 45 11.85 -4.56 1.52
C GLN A 45 11.48 -5.99 1.14
N SER A 46 10.48 -6.58 1.80
CA SER A 46 9.99 -7.92 1.50
C SER A 46 9.50 -8.08 0.06
N ALA A 47 8.86 -7.04 -0.50
CA ALA A 47 8.42 -7.04 -1.89
C ALA A 47 9.59 -7.03 -2.86
N VAL A 48 10.62 -6.20 -2.61
CA VAL A 48 11.84 -6.14 -3.43
C VAL A 48 12.59 -7.47 -3.38
N GLU A 49 12.82 -8.02 -2.18
CA GLU A 49 13.48 -9.32 -1.99
C GLU A 49 12.74 -10.41 -2.78
N ARG A 50 11.41 -10.46 -2.69
CA ARG A 50 10.58 -11.42 -3.42
C ARG A 50 10.70 -11.29 -4.94
N ILE A 51 10.82 -10.06 -5.45
CA ILE A 51 11.00 -9.80 -6.88
C ILE A 51 12.39 -10.23 -7.34
N LEU A 52 13.43 -9.93 -6.55
CA LEU A 52 14.80 -10.33 -6.87
C LEU A 52 14.99 -11.84 -6.82
N GLU A 53 14.34 -12.52 -5.88
CA GLU A 53 14.41 -13.98 -5.76
C GLU A 53 13.67 -14.73 -6.86
N LYS A 54 12.46 -14.27 -7.21
CA LYS A 54 11.55 -14.99 -8.12
C LYS A 54 11.59 -14.48 -9.56
N GLY A 55 12.18 -13.31 -9.76
CA GLY A 55 12.14 -12.61 -11.04
C GLY A 55 10.80 -11.95 -11.35
N VAL A 56 10.74 -11.34 -12.52
CA VAL A 56 9.54 -10.75 -13.10
C VAL A 56 9.03 -11.69 -14.19
N PRO A 57 7.75 -12.07 -14.21
CA PRO A 57 7.21 -12.90 -15.28
C PRO A 57 7.38 -12.24 -16.64
N GLU A 58 7.59 -13.05 -17.68
CA GLU A 58 7.58 -12.59 -19.07
C GLU A 58 6.24 -11.89 -19.35
N ASP A 59 6.24 -10.88 -20.19
CA ASP A 59 5.06 -10.08 -20.59
C ASP A 59 4.39 -9.25 -19.46
N VAL A 60 5.02 -9.11 -18.30
CA VAL A 60 4.51 -8.26 -17.21
C VAL A 60 5.38 -7.03 -17.01
N VAL A 61 4.75 -5.86 -16.95
CA VAL A 61 5.43 -4.60 -16.64
C VAL A 61 5.89 -4.62 -15.18
N LEU A 62 7.19 -4.41 -14.93
CA LEU A 62 7.79 -4.45 -13.59
C LEU A 62 7.02 -3.63 -12.56
N ALA A 63 6.61 -2.40 -12.91
CA ALA A 63 5.85 -1.55 -12.00
C ALA A 63 4.55 -2.22 -11.54
N LYS A 64 3.76 -2.78 -12.46
CA LYS A 64 2.51 -3.49 -12.10
C LYS A 64 2.79 -4.71 -11.23
N TRP A 65 3.86 -5.45 -11.55
CA TRP A 65 4.29 -6.61 -10.80
C TRP A 65 4.70 -6.25 -9.37
N ALA A 66 5.51 -5.20 -9.21
CA ALA A 66 5.96 -4.75 -7.90
C ALA A 66 4.80 -4.35 -6.98
N PHE A 67 3.83 -3.58 -7.48
CA PHE A 67 2.63 -3.23 -6.71
C PHE A 67 1.76 -4.45 -6.38
N ARG A 68 1.64 -5.41 -7.29
CA ARG A 68 0.93 -6.67 -7.06
C ARG A 68 1.60 -7.49 -5.96
N VAL A 69 2.93 -7.68 -6.02
CA VAL A 69 3.70 -8.41 -5.00
C VAL A 69 3.56 -7.74 -3.64
N CYS A 70 3.76 -6.42 -3.58
CA CYS A 70 3.60 -5.64 -2.35
C CYS A 70 2.20 -5.82 -1.74
N ARG A 71 1.13 -5.68 -2.54
CA ARG A 71 -0.24 -5.88 -2.09
C ARG A 71 -0.48 -7.30 -1.57
N ASN A 72 -0.02 -8.32 -2.26
CA ASN A 72 -0.26 -9.71 -1.88
C ASN A 72 0.44 -10.03 -0.56
N LEU A 73 1.68 -9.58 -0.37
CA LEU A 73 2.39 -9.71 0.90
C LEU A 73 1.65 -9.02 2.05
N TRP A 74 1.16 -7.80 1.81
CA TRP A 74 0.37 -7.09 2.81
C TRP A 74 -0.92 -7.83 3.18
N ILE A 75 -1.67 -8.35 2.22
CA ILE A 75 -2.90 -9.12 2.48
C ILE A 75 -2.59 -10.36 3.32
N ASP A 76 -1.53 -11.08 2.99
CA ASP A 76 -1.13 -12.28 3.72
C ASP A 76 -0.77 -11.93 5.18
N GLN A 77 0.00 -10.87 5.41
CA GLN A 77 0.35 -10.38 6.74
C GLN A 77 -0.90 -9.89 7.51
N TYR A 78 -1.74 -9.07 6.87
CA TYR A 78 -2.96 -8.54 7.48
C TYR A 78 -3.91 -9.65 7.92
N ARG A 79 -4.12 -10.66 7.07
CA ARG A 79 -4.95 -11.82 7.41
C ARG A 79 -4.37 -12.65 8.55
N ALA A 80 -3.03 -12.85 8.55
CA ALA A 80 -2.36 -13.55 9.63
C ALA A 80 -2.50 -12.83 10.99
N THR A 81 -2.34 -11.51 11.01
CA THR A 81 -2.52 -10.69 12.21
C THR A 81 -3.96 -10.74 12.69
N ARG A 82 -4.94 -10.52 11.81
CA ARG A 82 -6.36 -10.57 12.16
C ARG A 82 -6.79 -11.94 12.69
N THR A 83 -6.23 -13.04 12.15
CA THR A 83 -6.50 -14.39 12.65
C THR A 83 -5.93 -14.59 14.06
N ARG A 84 -4.76 -14.02 14.37
CA ARG A 84 -4.17 -14.07 15.70
C ARG A 84 -4.97 -13.25 16.70
N GLU A 85 -5.41 -12.04 16.33
CA GLU A 85 -6.25 -11.18 17.18
C GLU A 85 -7.59 -11.82 17.53
N LEU A 86 -8.21 -12.52 16.57
CA LEU A 86 -9.45 -13.26 16.81
C LEU A 86 -9.25 -14.53 17.67
N ALA A 87 -8.04 -15.11 17.65
CA ALA A 87 -7.69 -16.28 18.46
C ALA A 87 -7.32 -15.93 19.90
N VAL A 88 -6.93 -14.68 20.16
CA VAL A 88 -6.67 -14.14 21.48
C VAL A 88 -7.91 -13.32 21.85
N GLU A 89 -8.72 -13.81 22.79
CA GLU A 89 -9.93 -13.14 23.33
C GLU A 89 -9.62 -11.82 24.07
N ASN A 90 -8.69 -11.03 23.58
CA ASN A 90 -8.34 -9.74 24.17
C ASN A 90 -8.08 -8.75 23.03
N PRO A 91 -9.00 -7.79 22.76
CA PRO A 91 -8.72 -6.72 21.85
C PRO A 91 -7.72 -5.77 22.55
N LEU A 92 -6.43 -6.11 22.48
CA LEU A 92 -5.40 -5.13 22.72
C LEU A 92 -5.56 -4.08 21.61
N LEU A 93 -6.10 -2.94 22.01
CA LEU A 93 -6.10 -1.70 21.29
C LEU A 93 -4.75 -1.59 20.59
N GLN A 94 -4.76 -1.54 19.27
CA GLN A 94 -3.58 -1.13 18.54
C GLN A 94 -3.21 0.24 19.11
N ASP A 95 -2.13 0.29 19.87
CA ASP A 95 -1.50 1.53 20.28
C ASP A 95 -1.13 2.26 18.99
N ILE A 96 -2.04 3.12 18.55
CA ILE A 96 -1.70 4.19 17.64
C ILE A 96 -0.72 5.02 18.44
N ASN A 97 0.56 4.86 18.19
CA ASN A 97 1.61 5.71 18.74
C ASN A 97 1.33 7.14 18.26
N ILE A 98 0.42 7.79 18.96
CA ILE A 98 0.27 9.24 18.93
C ILE A 98 1.46 9.75 19.72
N SER A 99 2.61 9.86 19.07
CA SER A 99 3.70 10.63 19.64
C SER A 99 3.17 12.05 19.83
N ASP A 100 2.96 12.39 21.07
CA ASP A 100 2.56 13.72 21.54
C ASP A 100 3.74 14.66 21.32
N ASP A 101 3.87 15.16 20.10
CA ASP A 101 4.81 16.22 19.78
C ASP A 101 4.04 17.50 19.49
N SER A 102 3.98 18.37 20.50
CA SER A 102 3.32 19.67 20.49
C SER A 102 3.88 20.68 19.45
N ARG A 103 4.71 20.22 18.50
CA ARG A 103 5.30 20.98 17.40
C ARG A 103 4.84 20.52 16.02
N ARG A 104 3.78 19.71 15.93
CA ARG A 104 3.30 19.24 14.63
C ARG A 104 2.76 20.39 13.80
N THR A 105 3.16 20.44 12.54
CA THR A 105 2.62 21.37 11.57
C THR A 105 1.19 20.99 11.19
N GLU A 106 0.40 21.97 10.75
CA GLU A 106 -0.97 21.72 10.28
C GLU A 106 -1.04 20.65 9.19
N ASN A 107 -0.02 20.59 8.33
CA ASN A 107 0.11 19.59 7.28
C ASN A 107 0.30 18.16 7.83
N GLU A 108 1.06 18.00 8.92
CA GLU A 108 1.28 16.70 9.57
C GLU A 108 0.00 16.19 10.23
N ILE A 109 -0.76 17.08 10.84
CA ILE A 109 -2.07 16.76 11.43
C ILE A 109 -3.05 16.31 10.35
N GLN A 110 -3.11 17.04 9.22
CA GLN A 110 -3.97 16.67 8.10
C GLN A 110 -3.56 15.32 7.49
N LEU A 111 -2.26 15.07 7.31
CA LEU A 111 -1.76 13.80 6.80
C LEU A 111 -2.13 12.64 7.73
N GLN A 112 -2.01 12.83 9.03
CA GLN A 112 -2.40 11.84 10.02
C GLN A 112 -3.91 11.54 9.96
N GLN A 113 -4.75 12.56 9.83
CA GLN A 113 -6.20 12.38 9.68
C GLN A 113 -6.55 11.58 8.42
N VAL A 114 -5.90 11.87 7.30
CA VAL A 114 -6.08 11.11 6.06
C VAL A 114 -5.63 9.66 6.25
N ASN A 115 -4.49 9.44 6.92
CA ASN A 115 -3.99 8.09 7.20
C ASN A 115 -4.99 7.30 8.05
N LEU A 116 -5.50 7.87 9.14
CA LEU A 116 -6.52 7.26 9.98
C LEU A 116 -7.79 6.92 9.17
N ALA A 117 -8.25 7.85 8.34
CA ALA A 117 -9.40 7.62 7.47
C ALA A 117 -9.15 6.47 6.47
N MET A 118 -7.91 6.33 5.96
CA MET A 118 -7.54 5.23 5.07
C MET A 118 -7.55 3.88 5.81
N GLN A 119 -7.23 3.84 7.11
CA GLN A 119 -7.28 2.61 7.90
C GLN A 119 -8.72 2.10 8.13
N GLU A 120 -9.73 2.97 8.05
CA GLU A 120 -11.15 2.60 8.12
C GLU A 120 -11.66 1.90 6.85
N LEU A 121 -10.91 1.99 5.74
CA LEU A 121 -11.25 1.29 4.52
C LEU A 121 -10.89 -0.20 4.61
N ASN A 122 -11.75 -1.05 4.04
CA ASN A 122 -11.34 -2.45 3.88
C ASN A 122 -10.18 -2.59 2.90
N GLU A 123 -9.47 -3.74 2.96
CA GLU A 123 -8.27 -4.02 2.19
C GLU A 123 -8.41 -3.76 0.68
N GLU A 124 -9.56 -4.10 0.11
CA GLU A 124 -9.84 -3.96 -1.31
C GLU A 124 -10.05 -2.50 -1.74
N GLN A 125 -10.77 -1.73 -0.92
CA GLN A 125 -11.02 -0.32 -1.14
C GLN A 125 -9.75 0.49 -1.00
N ARG A 126 -8.97 0.21 0.04
CA ARG A 126 -7.70 0.87 0.33
C ARG A 126 -6.70 0.65 -0.80
N SER A 127 -6.50 -0.60 -1.22
CA SER A 127 -5.61 -0.93 -2.34
C SER A 127 -6.01 -0.24 -3.64
N ALA A 128 -7.30 -0.31 -4.02
CA ALA A 128 -7.78 0.29 -5.26
C ALA A 128 -7.64 1.80 -5.26
N LEU A 129 -8.01 2.46 -4.16
CA LEU A 129 -7.90 3.91 -4.03
C LEU A 129 -6.44 4.36 -4.10
N SER A 130 -5.54 3.70 -3.37
CA SER A 130 -4.12 4.05 -3.31
C SER A 130 -3.42 3.92 -4.67
N LEU A 131 -3.70 2.87 -5.44
CA LEU A 131 -3.13 2.71 -6.78
C LEU A 131 -3.53 3.85 -7.73
N VAL A 132 -4.79 4.25 -7.70
CA VAL A 132 -5.28 5.29 -8.61
C VAL A 132 -4.88 6.69 -8.13
N THR A 133 -4.97 6.98 -6.82
CA THR A 133 -4.72 8.34 -6.31
C THR A 133 -3.25 8.64 -6.03
N LEU A 134 -2.50 7.69 -5.45
CA LEU A 134 -1.11 7.92 -5.05
C LEU A 134 -0.11 7.54 -6.13
N GLN A 135 -0.46 6.55 -6.97
CA GLN A 135 0.41 6.08 -8.05
C GLN A 135 -0.04 6.58 -9.43
N SER A 136 -1.13 7.37 -9.48
CA SER A 136 -1.69 7.91 -10.73
C SER A 136 -1.96 6.84 -11.79
N MET A 137 -2.24 5.61 -11.35
CA MET A 137 -2.56 4.52 -12.28
C MET A 137 -3.92 4.73 -12.92
N SER A 138 -4.03 4.37 -14.19
CA SER A 138 -5.34 4.27 -14.83
C SER A 138 -6.18 3.17 -14.16
N TYR A 139 -7.50 3.25 -14.26
CA TYR A 139 -8.38 2.17 -13.75
C TYR A 139 -8.06 0.80 -14.37
N LYS A 140 -7.61 0.80 -15.63
CA LYS A 140 -7.19 -0.42 -16.32
C LYS A 140 -5.91 -1.00 -15.69
N ASP A 141 -4.90 -0.16 -15.46
CA ASP A 141 -3.65 -0.61 -14.83
C ASP A 141 -3.86 -1.09 -13.40
N ALA A 142 -4.69 -0.36 -12.63
CA ALA A 142 -5.08 -0.80 -11.30
C ALA A 142 -5.85 -2.13 -11.31
N ALA A 143 -6.71 -2.36 -12.31
CA ALA A 143 -7.41 -3.63 -12.51
C ALA A 143 -6.44 -4.78 -12.80
N ASP A 144 -5.41 -4.53 -13.63
CA ASP A 144 -4.35 -5.50 -13.90
C ASP A 144 -3.55 -5.84 -12.63
N VAL A 145 -3.19 -4.83 -11.81
CA VAL A 145 -2.49 -5.04 -10.54
C VAL A 145 -3.33 -5.83 -9.55
N LEU A 146 -4.62 -5.49 -9.45
CA LEU A 146 -5.56 -6.09 -8.49
C LEU A 146 -6.15 -7.43 -8.96
N GLU A 147 -5.93 -7.80 -10.22
CA GLU A 147 -6.47 -9.00 -10.88
C GLU A 147 -8.00 -9.07 -10.82
N VAL A 148 -8.66 -7.94 -11.08
CA VAL A 148 -10.12 -7.81 -11.06
C VAL A 148 -10.61 -7.02 -12.29
N PRO A 149 -11.89 -7.17 -12.67
CA PRO A 149 -12.47 -6.34 -13.72
C PRO A 149 -12.39 -4.83 -13.43
N VAL A 150 -12.23 -4.00 -14.45
CA VAL A 150 -12.17 -2.52 -14.31
C VAL A 150 -13.40 -1.97 -13.59
N GLY A 151 -14.60 -2.50 -13.87
CA GLY A 151 -15.83 -2.12 -13.17
C GLY A 151 -15.79 -2.39 -11.66
N THR A 152 -15.05 -3.43 -11.23
CA THR A 152 -14.81 -3.72 -9.81
C THR A 152 -13.92 -2.65 -9.18
N VAL A 153 -12.85 -2.21 -9.87
CA VAL A 153 -12.00 -1.11 -9.41
C VAL A 153 -12.82 0.17 -9.24
N MET A 154 -13.64 0.52 -10.24
CA MET A 154 -14.50 1.70 -10.19
C MET A 154 -15.45 1.67 -8.99
N SER A 155 -16.10 0.53 -8.74
CA SER A 155 -17.03 0.38 -7.62
C SER A 155 -16.31 0.42 -6.25
N ARG A 156 -15.11 -0.18 -6.14
CA ARG A 156 -14.28 -0.12 -4.93
C ARG A 156 -13.87 1.32 -4.61
N ILE A 157 -13.41 2.08 -5.61
CA ILE A 157 -13.02 3.48 -5.44
C ILE A 157 -14.21 4.36 -5.07
N SER A 158 -15.37 4.17 -5.69
CA SER A 158 -16.58 4.91 -5.36
C SER A 158 -16.99 4.69 -3.90
N ARG A 159 -16.98 3.43 -3.43
CA ARG A 159 -17.29 3.10 -2.03
C ARG A 159 -16.22 3.63 -1.07
N ALA A 160 -14.93 3.53 -1.43
CA ALA A 160 -13.85 4.08 -0.64
C ALA A 160 -14.02 5.58 -0.41
N ARG A 161 -14.28 6.35 -1.48
CA ARG A 161 -14.52 7.79 -1.39
C ARG A 161 -15.72 8.13 -0.51
N ALA A 162 -16.83 7.40 -0.63
CA ALA A 162 -18.01 7.59 0.20
C ALA A 162 -17.72 7.34 1.68
N ASN A 163 -16.96 6.28 2.00
CA ASN A 163 -16.55 5.94 3.36
C ASN A 163 -15.61 7.00 3.95
N LEU A 164 -14.63 7.48 3.17
CA LEU A 164 -13.72 8.54 3.60
C LEU A 164 -14.48 9.84 3.90
N MET A 165 -15.38 10.24 3.02
CA MET A 165 -16.19 11.46 3.24
C MET A 165 -17.04 11.33 4.50
N LYS A 166 -17.65 10.17 4.74
CA LYS A 166 -18.43 9.91 5.95
C LYS A 166 -17.56 10.05 7.20
N TYR A 167 -16.38 9.44 7.21
CA TYR A 167 -15.43 9.49 8.32
C TYR A 167 -14.99 10.92 8.62
N LEU A 168 -14.54 11.66 7.60
CA LEU A 168 -14.06 13.03 7.76
C LEU A 168 -15.15 13.99 8.22
N ASN A 169 -16.38 13.85 7.71
CA ASN A 169 -17.51 14.67 8.16
C ASN A 169 -17.86 14.40 9.63
N THR A 170 -17.78 13.15 10.06
CA THR A 170 -18.04 12.79 11.46
C THR A 170 -17.01 13.43 12.40
N GLN A 171 -15.73 13.39 12.04
CA GLN A 171 -14.65 14.01 12.81
C GLN A 171 -14.79 15.54 12.88
N SER A 172 -15.17 16.19 11.79
CA SER A 172 -15.38 17.65 11.74
C SER A 172 -16.52 18.11 12.67
N THR A 173 -17.55 17.29 12.84
CA THR A 173 -18.67 17.60 13.72
C THR A 173 -18.27 17.53 15.21
N PHE A 174 -17.39 16.61 15.58
CA PHE A 174 -16.86 16.53 16.95
C PHE A 174 -15.90 17.67 17.29
N ALA A 175 -15.15 18.19 16.31
CA ALA A 175 -14.19 19.28 16.51
C ALA A 175 -14.86 20.66 16.68
N GLN A 176 -16.10 20.83 16.25
CA GLN A 176 -16.86 22.10 16.35
C GLN A 176 -17.82 22.16 17.54
N GLY A 177 -17.88 21.10 18.35
CA GLY A 177 -18.82 20.98 19.49
C GLY A 177 -18.24 21.33 20.86
N HIS A 178 -17.11 22.05 20.91
CA HIS A 178 -16.49 22.53 22.17
C HIS A 178 -16.27 24.02 22.12
#